data_deb5eacf6961a0510dc24dbe1705b80c
#
_entry.id   deb5eacf6961a0510dc24dbe1705b80c
#
_cell.length_a   1.000
_cell.length_b   1.000
_cell.length_c   1.000
_cell.angle_alpha   90.00
_cell.angle_beta   90.00
_cell.angle_gamma   90.00
#
_symmetry.space_group_name_H-M   'P 1'
#
loop_
_entity.id
_entity.type
_entity.pdbx_description
1 polymer ?
#
loop_
_entity_poly.entity_id
_entity_poly.type
_entity_poly.pdbx_seq_one_letter_code
_entity_poly.pdbx_strand_id
1 'polypeptide(L)'
;MAQTAKRTAAIREGVDREKLYPLEEAVKMVKERAKAKFDETIEVAMNLGVDPRHADQMVRGIVNLPNGSGRSVRVAVFARGAKADEARAAGADVVGAEDLVEKVQGGNIDFDRCIATPDLMPLVGRLGKVLGPRGMMPNPKVGTVTMDVTGAVQGAKGGSVEFRVEKAGIVQAGIGKASFAAEKLVQNIKAFADAVQKAEPAGAKGTFINRVAISSTMGPGVKVEPASLFVQQ
;
A
#
# COMPACT_ATOMS: atom_id res chain seq x y z
N MET A 1 27.37 -9.88 -22.40
CA MET A 1 26.04 -9.61 -21.87
C MET A 1 25.63 -10.75 -20.94
N ALA A 2 25.09 -10.48 -19.75
CA ALA A 2 24.64 -11.52 -18.85
C ALA A 2 23.48 -12.30 -19.48
N GLN A 3 23.54 -13.61 -19.44
CA GLN A 3 22.52 -14.49 -20.02
C GLN A 3 21.25 -14.44 -19.13
N THR A 4 20.13 -14.01 -19.70
CA THR A 4 18.85 -13.97 -18.98
C THR A 4 18.40 -15.39 -18.65
N ALA A 5 18.01 -15.64 -17.39
CA ALA A 5 17.49 -16.96 -16.99
C ALA A 5 16.29 -17.38 -17.86
N LYS A 6 16.23 -18.66 -18.26
CA LYS A 6 15.17 -19.21 -19.14
C LYS A 6 13.76 -18.83 -18.69
N ARG A 7 13.49 -18.89 -17.39
CA ARG A 7 12.19 -18.47 -16.82
C ARG A 7 11.88 -17.00 -17.09
N THR A 8 12.84 -16.12 -16.86
CA THR A 8 12.65 -14.68 -17.06
C THR A 8 12.48 -14.33 -18.55
N ALA A 9 13.16 -15.04 -19.45
CA ALA A 9 12.97 -14.90 -20.88
C ALA A 9 11.53 -15.28 -21.29
N ALA A 10 11.05 -16.45 -20.86
CA ALA A 10 9.71 -16.95 -21.17
C ALA A 10 8.59 -16.04 -20.59
N ILE A 11 8.77 -15.48 -19.39
CA ILE A 11 7.78 -14.58 -18.78
C ILE A 11 7.71 -13.23 -19.52
N ARG A 12 8.82 -12.77 -20.11
CA ARG A 12 8.90 -11.52 -20.87
C ARG A 12 8.47 -11.65 -22.34
N GLU A 13 8.34 -12.85 -22.82
CA GLU A 13 7.93 -13.12 -24.20
C GLU A 13 6.54 -12.53 -24.48
N GLY A 14 6.41 -11.79 -25.57
CA GLY A 14 5.16 -11.11 -25.95
C GLY A 14 4.78 -9.87 -25.14
N VAL A 15 5.66 -9.36 -24.23
CA VAL A 15 5.48 -8.09 -23.56
C VAL A 15 6.34 -7.03 -24.23
N ASP A 16 5.70 -6.13 -24.97
CA ASP A 16 6.38 -4.96 -25.55
C ASP A 16 6.55 -3.89 -24.45
N ARG A 17 7.80 -3.50 -24.21
CA ARG A 17 8.15 -2.51 -23.19
C ARG A 17 7.84 -1.06 -23.59
N GLU A 18 7.67 -0.80 -24.86
CA GLU A 18 7.38 0.54 -25.37
C GLU A 18 5.87 0.79 -25.47
N LYS A 19 5.08 -0.26 -25.62
CA LYS A 19 3.63 -0.18 -25.77
C LYS A 19 2.96 0.16 -24.43
N LEU A 20 1.98 1.06 -24.48
CA LEU A 20 1.01 1.31 -23.41
C LEU A 20 -0.20 0.41 -23.63
N TYR A 21 -0.58 -0.34 -22.62
CA TYR A 21 -1.69 -1.29 -22.66
C TYR A 21 -2.91 -0.71 -21.93
N PRO A 22 -4.12 -0.96 -22.40
CA PRO A 22 -5.33 -0.71 -21.61
C PRO A 22 -5.28 -1.50 -20.30
N LEU A 23 -5.88 -0.95 -19.22
CA LEU A 23 -5.80 -1.53 -17.88
C LEU A 23 -6.23 -3.01 -17.84
N GLU A 24 -7.34 -3.35 -18.49
CA GLU A 24 -7.89 -4.71 -18.47
C GLU A 24 -6.97 -5.71 -19.17
N GLU A 25 -6.39 -5.34 -20.31
CA GLU A 25 -5.43 -6.15 -21.05
C GLU A 25 -4.15 -6.36 -20.21
N ALA A 26 -3.65 -5.28 -19.63
CA ALA A 26 -2.46 -5.31 -18.79
C ALA A 26 -2.65 -6.24 -17.56
N VAL A 27 -3.80 -6.17 -16.88
CA VAL A 27 -4.12 -7.04 -15.74
C VAL A 27 -4.17 -8.52 -16.16
N LYS A 28 -4.80 -8.84 -17.30
CA LYS A 28 -4.82 -10.20 -17.85
C LYS A 28 -3.41 -10.71 -18.13
N MET A 29 -2.60 -9.88 -18.82
CA MET A 29 -1.21 -10.23 -19.16
C MET A 29 -0.35 -10.51 -17.93
N VAL A 30 -0.45 -9.68 -16.89
CA VAL A 30 0.32 -9.86 -15.65
C VAL A 30 -0.14 -11.11 -14.91
N LYS A 31 -1.44 -11.35 -14.84
CA LYS A 31 -2.03 -12.51 -14.18
C LYS A 31 -1.66 -13.84 -14.85
N GLU A 32 -1.69 -13.94 -16.18
CA GLU A 32 -1.29 -15.12 -16.95
C GLU A 32 0.19 -15.47 -16.77
N ARG A 33 1.02 -14.46 -16.50
CA ARG A 33 2.47 -14.61 -16.31
C ARG A 33 2.88 -14.82 -14.84
N ALA A 34 1.96 -14.71 -13.90
CA ALA A 34 2.18 -15.01 -12.49
C ALA A 34 2.20 -16.54 -12.28
N LYS A 35 3.34 -17.17 -12.58
CA LYS A 35 3.55 -18.63 -12.57
C LYS A 35 4.48 -19.08 -11.43
N ALA A 36 4.63 -18.32 -10.37
CA ALA A 36 5.41 -18.74 -9.21
C ALA A 36 4.69 -19.85 -8.42
N LYS A 37 5.44 -20.58 -7.57
CA LYS A 37 4.88 -21.63 -6.71
C LYS A 37 4.09 -21.09 -5.50
N PHE A 38 3.95 -19.79 -5.40
CA PHE A 38 3.20 -19.08 -4.35
C PHE A 38 2.22 -18.10 -5.00
N ASP A 39 1.22 -17.65 -4.24
CA ASP A 39 0.26 -16.66 -4.72
C ASP A 39 0.93 -15.28 -4.79
N GLU A 40 1.30 -14.88 -6.01
CA GLU A 40 2.01 -13.64 -6.28
C GLU A 40 1.13 -12.42 -5.94
N THR A 41 1.75 -11.35 -5.46
CA THR A 41 1.07 -10.07 -5.27
C THR A 41 1.10 -9.29 -6.57
N ILE A 42 -0.03 -8.71 -6.94
CA ILE A 42 -0.11 -7.73 -8.04
C ILE A 42 0.17 -6.36 -7.44
N GLU A 43 1.14 -5.67 -8.02
CA GLU A 43 1.63 -4.39 -7.57
C GLU A 43 1.43 -3.33 -8.65
N VAL A 44 1.17 -2.11 -8.22
CA VAL A 44 1.10 -0.93 -9.08
C VAL A 44 2.21 0.04 -8.70
N ALA A 45 2.84 0.63 -9.71
CA ALA A 45 3.79 1.71 -9.57
C ALA A 45 3.33 2.90 -10.41
N MET A 46 3.22 4.08 -9.78
CA MET A 46 2.80 5.33 -10.45
C MET A 46 3.91 6.37 -10.30
N ASN A 47 4.42 6.86 -11.42
CA ASN A 47 5.35 7.98 -11.43
C ASN A 47 4.56 9.28 -11.46
N LEU A 48 4.75 10.09 -10.43
CA LEU A 48 4.05 11.35 -10.22
C LEU A 48 4.91 12.55 -10.63
N GLY A 49 4.26 13.60 -11.13
CA GLY A 49 4.89 14.87 -11.48
C GLY A 49 5.13 15.78 -10.27
N VAL A 50 5.73 15.23 -9.21
CA VAL A 50 6.03 15.95 -7.96
C VAL A 50 7.51 15.86 -7.60
N ASP A 51 8.03 16.85 -6.87
CA ASP A 51 9.34 16.79 -6.25
C ASP A 51 9.22 16.52 -4.74
N PRO A 52 9.48 15.28 -4.29
CA PRO A 52 9.34 14.89 -2.88
C PRO A 52 10.36 15.56 -1.92
N ARG A 53 11.30 16.33 -2.44
CA ARG A 53 12.23 17.13 -1.63
C ARG A 53 11.52 18.31 -0.97
N HIS A 54 10.44 18.79 -1.59
CA HIS A 54 9.60 19.84 -1.04
C HIS A 54 8.50 19.25 -0.17
N ALA A 55 8.37 19.75 1.05
CA ALA A 55 7.42 19.22 2.04
C ALA A 55 5.95 19.41 1.62
N ASP A 56 5.66 20.43 0.82
CA ASP A 56 4.36 20.74 0.23
C ASP A 56 3.97 19.83 -0.94
N GLN A 57 4.96 19.13 -1.56
CA GLN A 57 4.75 18.17 -2.65
C GLN A 57 4.82 16.71 -2.20
N MET A 58 4.82 16.47 -0.90
CA MET A 58 4.87 15.13 -0.35
C MET A 58 3.47 14.46 -0.40
N VAL A 59 3.29 13.56 -1.35
CA VAL A 59 2.07 12.77 -1.51
C VAL A 59 2.07 11.59 -0.54
N ARG A 60 1.03 11.51 0.29
CA ARG A 60 0.84 10.42 1.24
C ARG A 60 -0.64 10.27 1.56
N GLY A 61 -1.12 9.05 1.65
CA GLY A 61 -2.51 8.77 1.98
C GLY A 61 -2.76 7.31 2.30
N ILE A 62 -4.03 7.01 2.50
CA ILE A 62 -4.53 5.65 2.67
C ILE A 62 -5.70 5.44 1.71
N VAL A 63 -5.82 4.25 1.19
CA VAL A 63 -6.94 3.83 0.35
C VAL A 63 -7.53 2.54 0.90
N ASN A 64 -8.84 2.46 0.99
CA ASN A 64 -9.54 1.23 1.28
C ASN A 64 -9.86 0.54 -0.05
N LEU A 65 -9.21 -0.59 -0.29
CA LEU A 65 -9.45 -1.37 -1.50
C LEU A 65 -10.80 -2.08 -1.41
N PRO A 66 -11.70 -1.92 -2.41
CA PRO A 66 -13.05 -2.48 -2.34
C PRO A 66 -13.07 -4.01 -2.22
N ASN A 67 -12.06 -4.68 -2.78
CA ASN A 67 -11.94 -6.13 -2.73
C ASN A 67 -10.87 -6.62 -1.74
N GLY A 68 -10.34 -5.72 -0.89
CA GLY A 68 -9.23 -6.01 0.01
C GLY A 68 -7.90 -6.22 -0.72
N SER A 69 -6.82 -6.39 0.04
CA SER A 69 -5.47 -6.65 -0.51
C SER A 69 -5.13 -8.14 -0.62
N GLY A 70 -5.98 -9.03 -0.07
CA GLY A 70 -5.72 -10.47 0.02
C GLY A 70 -4.58 -10.85 0.99
N ARG A 71 -4.14 -9.91 1.82
CA ARG A 71 -3.14 -10.13 2.85
C ARG A 71 -3.79 -10.06 4.23
N SER A 72 -3.57 -11.06 5.07
CA SER A 72 -3.92 -10.96 6.48
C SER A 72 -2.93 -10.03 7.18
N VAL A 73 -3.44 -8.95 7.77
CA VAL A 73 -2.64 -7.94 8.45
C VAL A 73 -2.82 -8.10 9.95
N ARG A 74 -1.73 -8.25 10.69
CA ARG A 74 -1.74 -8.22 12.16
C ARG A 74 -1.67 -6.78 12.64
N VAL A 75 -2.67 -6.38 13.42
CA VAL A 75 -2.83 -4.99 13.87
C VAL A 75 -2.48 -4.89 15.35
N ALA A 76 -1.52 -4.02 15.67
CA ALA A 76 -1.22 -3.61 17.04
C ALA A 76 -1.89 -2.28 17.35
N VAL A 77 -2.47 -2.18 18.55
CA VAL A 77 -3.13 -0.97 19.02
C VAL A 77 -2.50 -0.52 20.33
N PHE A 78 -1.99 0.69 20.35
CA PHE A 78 -1.56 1.39 21.56
C PHE A 78 -2.73 2.16 22.14
N ALA A 79 -3.35 1.61 23.17
CA ALA A 79 -4.51 2.20 23.85
C ALA A 79 -4.55 1.81 25.33
N ARG A 80 -5.23 2.63 26.16
CA ARG A 80 -5.46 2.39 27.58
C ARG A 80 -6.94 2.29 27.90
N GLY A 81 -7.27 1.59 29.00
CA GLY A 81 -8.62 1.51 29.56
C GLY A 81 -9.67 1.07 28.52
N ALA A 82 -10.81 1.75 28.50
CA ALA A 82 -11.93 1.42 27.62
C ALA A 82 -11.54 1.33 26.13
N LYS A 83 -10.60 2.16 25.66
CA LYS A 83 -10.13 2.11 24.28
C LYS A 83 -9.32 0.85 23.95
N ALA A 84 -8.65 0.26 24.93
CA ALA A 84 -7.99 -1.03 24.76
C ALA A 84 -9.03 -2.16 24.63
N ASP A 85 -10.13 -2.10 25.36
CA ASP A 85 -11.20 -3.09 25.27
C ASP A 85 -11.97 -2.95 23.95
N GLU A 86 -12.24 -1.72 23.51
CA GLU A 86 -12.78 -1.45 22.15
C GLU A 86 -11.86 -2.05 21.06
N ALA A 87 -10.55 -1.88 21.17
CA ALA A 87 -9.58 -2.43 20.22
C ALA A 87 -9.63 -3.97 20.17
N ARG A 88 -9.72 -4.63 21.34
CA ARG A 88 -9.85 -6.09 21.42
C ARG A 88 -11.16 -6.56 20.81
N ALA A 89 -12.26 -5.88 21.12
CA ALA A 89 -13.57 -6.18 20.55
C ALA A 89 -13.62 -5.99 19.01
N ALA A 90 -12.89 -5.00 18.50
CA ALA A 90 -12.73 -4.77 17.06
C ALA A 90 -11.82 -5.81 16.36
N GLY A 91 -11.17 -6.69 17.13
CA GLY A 91 -10.34 -7.75 16.61
C GLY A 91 -8.87 -7.40 16.43
N ALA A 92 -8.33 -6.41 17.15
CA ALA A 92 -6.89 -6.14 17.15
C ALA A 92 -6.11 -7.37 17.68
N ASP A 93 -4.97 -7.68 17.05
CA ASP A 93 -4.19 -8.87 17.39
C ASP A 93 -3.31 -8.64 18.61
N VAL A 94 -2.81 -7.42 18.77
CA VAL A 94 -1.99 -7.02 19.91
C VAL A 94 -2.52 -5.69 20.45
N VAL A 95 -2.85 -5.64 21.73
CA VAL A 95 -3.32 -4.42 22.39
C VAL A 95 -2.53 -4.22 23.68
N GLY A 96 -1.97 -3.04 23.86
CA GLY A 96 -1.20 -2.71 25.04
C GLY A 96 -0.90 -1.21 25.15
N ALA A 97 -0.26 -0.84 26.22
CA ALA A 97 0.21 0.52 26.48
C ALA A 97 1.73 0.52 26.69
N GLU A 98 2.20 0.76 27.92
CA GLU A 98 3.62 0.77 28.26
C GLU A 98 4.29 -0.59 28.06
N ASP A 99 3.58 -1.66 28.41
CA ASP A 99 4.01 -3.05 28.24
C ASP A 99 4.32 -3.38 26.77
N LEU A 100 3.50 -2.88 25.86
CA LEU A 100 3.70 -3.04 24.43
C LEU A 100 4.88 -2.18 23.92
N VAL A 101 5.04 -0.97 24.48
CA VAL A 101 6.19 -0.10 24.14
C VAL A 101 7.50 -0.79 24.51
N GLU A 102 7.60 -1.37 25.70
CA GLU A 102 8.80 -2.10 26.14
C GLU A 102 9.11 -3.31 25.26
N LYS A 103 8.09 -4.11 24.89
CA LYS A 103 8.25 -5.24 23.97
C LYS A 103 8.80 -4.81 22.61
N VAL A 104 8.26 -3.74 22.05
CA VAL A 104 8.70 -3.21 20.75
C VAL A 104 10.11 -2.61 20.83
N GLN A 105 10.46 -1.94 21.94
CA GLN A 105 11.83 -1.49 22.20
C GLN A 105 12.82 -2.64 22.28
N GLY A 106 12.41 -3.78 22.86
CA GLY A 106 13.17 -5.01 22.90
C GLY A 106 13.30 -5.73 21.54
N GLY A 107 12.71 -5.17 20.48
CA GLY A 107 12.80 -5.71 19.11
C GLY A 107 11.71 -6.73 18.76
N ASN A 108 10.80 -7.05 19.67
CA ASN A 108 9.69 -7.97 19.42
C ASN A 108 8.55 -7.24 18.70
N ILE A 109 8.50 -7.37 17.37
CA ILE A 109 7.50 -6.75 16.51
C ILE A 109 6.74 -7.87 15.79
N ASP A 110 5.62 -8.29 16.36
CA ASP A 110 4.77 -9.35 15.83
C ASP A 110 3.50 -8.80 15.15
N PHE A 111 3.59 -7.62 14.53
CA PHE A 111 2.48 -6.96 13.85
C PHE A 111 2.96 -6.29 12.57
N ASP A 112 2.02 -6.06 11.66
CA ASP A 112 2.26 -5.43 10.35
C ASP A 112 1.81 -3.97 10.33
N ARG A 113 0.84 -3.60 11.19
CA ARG A 113 0.33 -2.24 11.32
C ARG A 113 0.18 -1.83 12.76
N CYS A 114 0.34 -0.52 12.98
CA CYS A 114 0.28 0.09 14.29
C CYS A 114 -0.75 1.22 14.28
N ILE A 115 -1.67 1.18 15.24
CA ILE A 115 -2.66 2.22 15.52
C ILE A 115 -2.38 2.72 16.93
N ALA A 116 -2.52 4.01 17.15
CA ALA A 116 -2.33 4.60 18.48
C ALA A 116 -3.43 5.63 18.81
N THR A 117 -3.81 5.68 20.08
CA THR A 117 -4.58 6.82 20.57
C THR A 117 -3.68 8.04 20.73
N PRO A 118 -4.19 9.26 20.54
CA PRO A 118 -3.39 10.49 20.68
C PRO A 118 -2.66 10.59 22.03
N ASP A 119 -3.28 10.10 23.09
CA ASP A 119 -2.74 10.13 24.45
C ASP A 119 -1.44 9.35 24.63
N LEU A 120 -1.26 8.28 23.85
CA LEU A 120 -0.07 7.43 23.91
C LEU A 120 1.02 7.82 22.90
N MET A 121 0.76 8.81 22.04
CA MET A 121 1.74 9.26 21.05
C MET A 121 3.08 9.72 21.66
N PRO A 122 3.14 10.38 22.84
CA PRO A 122 4.43 10.69 23.46
C PRO A 122 5.27 9.46 23.80
N LEU A 123 4.63 8.34 24.16
CA LEU A 123 5.31 7.07 24.44
C LEU A 123 5.69 6.35 23.15
N VAL A 124 4.75 6.26 22.20
CA VAL A 124 4.97 5.65 20.86
C VAL A 124 6.05 6.41 20.09
N GLY A 125 6.18 7.73 20.29
CA GLY A 125 7.24 8.56 19.71
C GLY A 125 8.65 8.06 20.03
N ARG A 126 8.87 7.44 21.20
CA ARG A 126 10.15 6.83 21.58
C ARG A 126 10.51 5.63 20.70
N LEU A 127 9.51 4.98 20.08
CA LEU A 127 9.68 3.87 19.16
C LEU A 127 10.02 4.32 17.72
N GLY A 128 10.13 5.62 17.47
CA GLY A 128 10.38 6.18 16.13
C GLY A 128 11.62 5.61 15.45
N LYS A 129 12.68 5.28 16.22
CA LYS A 129 13.91 4.65 15.70
C LYS A 129 13.68 3.21 15.23
N VAL A 130 12.68 2.52 15.77
CA VAL A 130 12.38 1.10 15.48
C VAL A 130 11.25 0.99 14.45
N LEU A 131 10.16 1.72 14.63
CA LEU A 131 8.98 1.68 13.77
C LEU A 131 9.13 2.54 12.51
N GLY A 132 9.88 3.65 12.59
CA GLY A 132 10.07 4.59 11.48
C GLY A 132 10.67 3.96 10.23
N PRO A 133 11.84 3.28 10.31
CA PRO A 133 12.45 2.62 9.15
C PRO A 133 11.58 1.53 8.53
N ARG A 134 10.67 0.92 9.31
CA ARG A 134 9.74 -0.11 8.86
C ARG A 134 8.44 0.45 8.27
N GLY A 135 8.25 1.77 8.30
CA GLY A 135 7.02 2.41 7.83
C GLY A 135 5.79 2.17 8.71
N MET A 136 5.98 1.66 9.95
CA MET A 136 4.89 1.28 10.87
C MET A 136 4.56 2.39 11.90
N MET A 137 5.20 3.55 11.82
CA MET A 137 4.97 4.64 12.77
C MET A 137 3.57 5.24 12.59
N PRO A 138 2.73 5.26 13.65
CA PRO A 138 1.41 5.89 13.55
C PRO A 138 1.50 7.35 13.16
N ASN A 139 0.55 7.80 12.32
CA ASN A 139 0.52 9.17 11.83
C ASN A 139 -0.93 9.69 11.72
N PRO A 140 -1.22 10.88 12.24
CA PRO A 140 -2.56 11.48 12.15
C PRO A 140 -3.04 11.69 10.71
N LYS A 141 -2.12 12.06 9.78
CA LYS A 141 -2.45 12.29 8.36
C LYS A 141 -2.95 11.05 7.63
N VAL A 142 -2.62 9.86 8.14
CA VAL A 142 -3.00 8.56 7.59
C VAL A 142 -4.13 7.91 8.39
N GLY A 143 -4.66 8.62 9.41
CA GLY A 143 -5.74 8.10 10.25
C GLY A 143 -5.35 6.94 11.18
N THR A 144 -4.05 6.65 11.35
CA THR A 144 -3.56 5.64 12.28
C THR A 144 -3.36 6.18 13.70
N VAL A 145 -3.54 7.48 13.89
CA VAL A 145 -3.65 8.12 15.21
C VAL A 145 -5.07 8.66 15.32
N THR A 146 -5.91 7.97 16.08
CA THR A 146 -7.34 8.31 16.18
C THR A 146 -7.93 7.88 17.53
N MET A 147 -9.02 8.54 17.92
CA MET A 147 -9.87 8.12 19.04
C MET A 147 -10.89 7.05 18.61
N ASP A 148 -11.21 6.95 17.29
CA ASP A 148 -12.01 5.86 16.72
C ASP A 148 -11.12 4.65 16.41
N VAL A 149 -10.84 3.88 17.44
CA VAL A 149 -10.01 2.69 17.35
C VAL A 149 -10.71 1.59 16.57
N THR A 150 -12.02 1.46 16.73
CA THR A 150 -12.82 0.40 16.09
C THR A 150 -12.80 0.55 14.56
N GLY A 151 -13.11 1.75 14.06
CA GLY A 151 -13.07 2.03 12.63
C GLY A 151 -11.67 1.86 12.03
N ALA A 152 -10.62 2.29 12.76
CA ALA A 152 -9.25 2.15 12.33
C ALA A 152 -8.79 0.69 12.23
N VAL A 153 -9.15 -0.17 13.21
CA VAL A 153 -8.83 -1.61 13.19
C VAL A 153 -9.57 -2.32 12.08
N GLN A 154 -10.86 -2.05 11.92
CA GLN A 154 -11.67 -2.62 10.84
C GLN A 154 -11.14 -2.20 9.46
N GLY A 155 -10.80 -0.93 9.27
CA GLY A 155 -10.17 -0.45 8.03
C GLY A 155 -8.84 -1.14 7.75
N ALA A 156 -7.96 -1.27 8.77
CA ALA A 156 -6.68 -1.95 8.62
C ALA A 156 -6.83 -3.43 8.22
N LYS A 157 -7.78 -4.14 8.81
CA LYS A 157 -8.10 -5.54 8.48
C LYS A 157 -8.90 -5.69 7.19
N GLY A 158 -9.70 -4.68 6.84
CA GLY A 158 -10.50 -4.64 5.62
C GLY A 158 -9.69 -4.44 4.33
N GLY A 159 -8.36 -4.33 4.42
CA GLY A 159 -7.48 -4.21 3.25
C GLY A 159 -7.15 -2.77 2.87
N SER A 160 -7.16 -1.85 3.83
CA SER A 160 -6.61 -0.51 3.59
C SER A 160 -5.12 -0.60 3.25
N VAL A 161 -4.69 0.18 2.27
CA VAL A 161 -3.28 0.26 1.84
C VAL A 161 -2.79 1.68 2.02
N GLU A 162 -1.69 1.85 2.73
CA GLU A 162 -1.00 3.13 2.83
C GLU A 162 -0.08 3.32 1.63
N PHE A 163 -0.08 4.53 1.08
CA PHE A 163 0.85 4.91 0.03
C PHE A 163 1.60 6.18 0.41
N ARG A 164 2.83 6.24 -0.05
CA ARG A 164 3.72 7.38 0.15
C ARG A 164 4.64 7.53 -1.06
N VAL A 165 4.83 8.76 -1.52
CA VAL A 165 5.78 9.05 -2.59
C VAL A 165 7.21 8.83 -2.10
N GLU A 166 8.02 8.15 -2.90
CA GLU A 166 9.46 7.96 -2.70
C GLU A 166 10.27 9.16 -3.21
N LYS A 167 11.58 9.16 -2.92
CA LYS A 167 12.50 10.20 -3.37
C LYS A 167 12.55 10.40 -4.90
N ALA A 168 12.19 9.36 -5.65
CA ALA A 168 12.13 9.39 -7.12
C ALA A 168 10.77 9.89 -7.68
N GLY A 169 9.84 10.33 -6.81
CA GLY A 169 8.51 10.75 -7.25
C GLY A 169 7.58 9.57 -7.60
N ILE A 170 7.88 8.37 -7.13
CA ILE A 170 7.11 7.17 -7.43
C ILE A 170 6.29 6.74 -6.21
N VAL A 171 5.05 6.36 -6.43
CA VAL A 171 4.18 5.69 -5.45
C VAL A 171 4.01 4.24 -5.85
N GLN A 172 4.19 3.34 -4.90
CA GLN A 172 4.08 1.89 -5.10
C GLN A 172 3.13 1.29 -4.07
N ALA A 173 2.32 0.32 -4.51
CA ALA A 173 1.41 -0.39 -3.62
C ALA A 173 1.06 -1.79 -4.14
N GLY A 174 0.89 -2.73 -3.20
CA GLY A 174 0.31 -4.05 -3.49
C GLY A 174 -1.22 -3.94 -3.50
N ILE A 175 -1.85 -4.31 -4.62
CA ILE A 175 -3.28 -4.08 -4.89
C ILE A 175 -4.12 -5.33 -4.67
N GLY A 176 -3.51 -6.51 -4.72
CA GLY A 176 -4.21 -7.76 -4.54
C GLY A 176 -3.33 -8.96 -4.87
N LYS A 177 -3.93 -10.12 -4.87
CA LYS A 177 -3.26 -11.39 -5.19
C LYS A 177 -3.56 -11.85 -6.60
N ALA A 178 -2.64 -12.60 -7.21
CA ALA A 178 -2.83 -13.19 -8.54
C ALA A 178 -4.04 -14.15 -8.59
N SER A 179 -4.42 -14.73 -7.45
CA SER A 179 -5.62 -15.55 -7.31
C SER A 179 -6.94 -14.78 -7.46
N PHE A 180 -6.94 -13.46 -7.32
CA PHE A 180 -8.14 -12.64 -7.47
C PHE A 180 -8.66 -12.67 -8.92
N ALA A 181 -9.99 -12.52 -9.10
CA ALA A 181 -10.57 -12.29 -10.41
C ALA A 181 -10.03 -10.99 -11.04
N ALA A 182 -9.91 -10.97 -12.38
CA ALA A 182 -9.33 -9.82 -13.08
C ALA A 182 -10.13 -8.52 -12.81
N GLU A 183 -11.46 -8.63 -12.77
CA GLU A 183 -12.37 -7.51 -12.50
C GLU A 183 -12.12 -6.89 -11.11
N LYS A 184 -11.86 -7.74 -10.08
CA LYS A 184 -11.54 -7.29 -8.72
C LYS A 184 -10.22 -6.53 -8.67
N LEU A 185 -9.23 -6.98 -9.42
CA LEU A 185 -7.94 -6.28 -9.54
C LEU A 185 -8.09 -4.94 -10.26
N VAL A 186 -8.86 -4.89 -11.34
CA VAL A 186 -9.17 -3.65 -12.06
C VAL A 186 -9.86 -2.64 -11.14
N GLN A 187 -10.88 -3.07 -10.37
CA GLN A 187 -11.56 -2.21 -9.40
C GLN A 187 -10.59 -1.67 -8.34
N ASN A 188 -9.74 -2.52 -7.79
CA ASN A 188 -8.76 -2.12 -6.79
C ASN A 188 -7.75 -1.11 -7.37
N ILE A 189 -7.27 -1.32 -8.59
CA ILE A 189 -6.34 -0.40 -9.26
C ILE A 189 -7.00 0.94 -9.52
N LYS A 190 -8.25 0.97 -10.02
CA LYS A 190 -9.01 2.21 -10.22
C LYS A 190 -9.20 2.96 -8.89
N ALA A 191 -9.64 2.27 -7.83
CA ALA A 191 -9.80 2.88 -6.51
C ALA A 191 -8.47 3.45 -5.95
N PHE A 192 -7.36 2.77 -6.20
CA PHE A 192 -6.04 3.26 -5.84
C PHE A 192 -5.64 4.50 -6.65
N ALA A 193 -5.84 4.49 -7.96
CA ALA A 193 -5.56 5.62 -8.85
C ALA A 193 -6.37 6.86 -8.46
N ASP A 194 -7.66 6.68 -8.16
CA ASP A 194 -8.54 7.77 -7.69
C ASP A 194 -8.06 8.36 -6.35
N ALA A 195 -7.63 7.51 -5.42
CA ALA A 195 -7.10 7.97 -4.14
C ALA A 195 -5.79 8.75 -4.30
N VAL A 196 -4.91 8.30 -5.20
CA VAL A 196 -3.66 9.01 -5.52
C VAL A 196 -3.97 10.34 -6.20
N GLN A 197 -4.91 10.38 -7.15
CA GLN A 197 -5.34 11.61 -7.84
C GLN A 197 -5.93 12.63 -6.85
N LYS A 198 -6.76 12.19 -5.90
CA LYS A 198 -7.31 13.05 -4.84
C LYS A 198 -6.26 13.59 -3.88
N ALA A 199 -5.12 12.94 -3.78
CA ALA A 199 -4.00 13.36 -2.96
C ALA A 199 -3.03 14.32 -3.70
N GLU A 200 -3.40 14.81 -4.88
CA GLU A 200 -2.62 15.77 -5.66
C GLU A 200 -2.37 17.03 -4.85
N PRO A 201 -1.11 17.41 -4.63
CA PRO A 201 -0.80 18.63 -3.88
C PRO A 201 -1.02 19.89 -4.74
N ALA A 202 -1.46 20.96 -4.13
CA ALA A 202 -1.68 22.25 -4.82
C ALA A 202 -0.42 22.82 -5.50
N GLY A 203 0.76 22.39 -5.07
CA GLY A 203 2.05 22.79 -5.65
C GLY A 203 2.48 21.95 -6.86
N ALA A 204 1.75 20.93 -7.26
CA ALA A 204 2.06 20.15 -8.44
C ALA A 204 1.84 20.97 -9.72
N LYS A 205 2.78 20.87 -10.66
CA LYS A 205 2.69 21.57 -11.95
C LYS A 205 2.71 20.56 -13.09
N GLY A 206 1.84 20.76 -14.08
CA GLY A 206 1.75 19.89 -15.25
C GLY A 206 0.97 18.60 -14.98
N THR A 207 1.33 17.52 -15.68
CA THR A 207 0.64 16.22 -15.52
C THR A 207 1.02 15.56 -14.20
N PHE A 208 0.03 15.28 -13.35
CA PHE A 208 0.28 14.68 -12.05
C PHE A 208 0.68 13.21 -12.14
N ILE A 209 -0.08 12.38 -12.89
CA ILE A 209 0.26 10.97 -13.10
C ILE A 209 0.91 10.82 -14.47
N ASN A 210 2.23 10.71 -14.51
CA ASN A 210 3.01 10.64 -15.74
C ASN A 210 3.03 9.23 -16.35
N ARG A 211 3.27 8.22 -15.53
CA ARG A 211 3.41 6.82 -15.97
C ARG A 211 2.82 5.89 -14.94
N VAL A 212 2.19 4.83 -15.43
CA VAL A 212 1.67 3.76 -14.59
C VAL A 212 2.18 2.43 -15.11
N ALA A 213 2.57 1.55 -14.22
CA ALA A 213 2.95 0.19 -14.53
C ALA A 213 2.38 -0.76 -13.49
N ILE A 214 2.01 -1.95 -13.93
CA ILE A 214 1.59 -3.05 -13.05
C ILE A 214 2.53 -4.23 -13.24
N SER A 215 2.75 -4.97 -12.18
CA SER A 215 3.58 -6.18 -12.20
C SER A 215 3.07 -7.21 -11.20
N SER A 216 3.46 -8.46 -11.37
CA SER A 216 3.39 -9.45 -10.31
C SER A 216 4.75 -9.57 -9.63
N THR A 217 4.79 -10.15 -8.43
CA THR A 217 6.02 -10.26 -7.61
C THR A 217 7.23 -10.77 -8.39
N MET A 218 7.03 -11.74 -9.27
CA MET A 218 8.11 -12.37 -10.06
C MET A 218 7.96 -12.13 -11.55
N GLY A 219 6.94 -11.37 -11.97
CA GLY A 219 6.61 -11.10 -13.37
C GLY A 219 7.28 -9.84 -13.94
N PRO A 220 7.09 -9.57 -15.23
CA PRO A 220 7.52 -8.34 -15.86
C PRO A 220 6.60 -7.17 -15.50
N GLY A 221 7.14 -5.97 -15.50
CA GLY A 221 6.33 -4.75 -15.48
C GLY A 221 5.67 -4.50 -16.84
N VAL A 222 4.38 -4.23 -16.82
CA VAL A 222 3.56 -3.87 -17.98
C VAL A 222 3.13 -2.42 -17.83
N LYS A 223 3.42 -1.59 -18.81
CA LYS A 223 3.01 -0.19 -18.82
C LYS A 223 1.53 -0.07 -19.13
N VAL A 224 0.83 0.74 -18.34
CA VAL A 224 -0.61 0.99 -18.48
C VAL A 224 -0.83 2.39 -19.00
N GLU A 225 -1.78 2.54 -19.90
CA GLU A 225 -2.25 3.84 -20.35
C GLU A 225 -2.95 4.60 -19.22
N PRO A 226 -2.44 5.77 -18.75
CA PRO A 226 -3.02 6.47 -17.62
C PRO A 226 -4.49 6.86 -17.82
N ALA A 227 -4.89 7.20 -19.04
CA ALA A 227 -6.27 7.53 -19.36
C ALA A 227 -7.25 6.38 -19.08
N SER A 228 -6.82 5.13 -19.27
CA SER A 228 -7.66 3.94 -19.06
C SER A 228 -8.03 3.70 -17.57
N LEU A 229 -7.34 4.35 -16.63
CA LEU A 229 -7.63 4.25 -15.20
C LEU A 229 -8.89 5.01 -14.78
N PHE A 230 -9.18 6.12 -15.47
CA PHE A 230 -10.23 7.08 -15.09
C PHE A 230 -11.48 7.00 -15.97
N VAL A 231 -11.50 6.10 -16.96
CA VAL A 231 -12.71 5.84 -17.76
C VAL A 231 -13.73 5.12 -16.89
N GLN A 232 -14.83 5.83 -16.55
CA GLN A 232 -16.03 5.22 -15.98
C GLN A 232 -16.73 4.45 -17.10
N GLN A 233 -16.95 3.15 -16.87
CA GLN A 233 -17.90 2.37 -17.66
C GLN A 233 -19.33 2.60 -17.17
#